data_a07fb62a04251dc9f9bd2bd150f6af88
#
_entry.id   a07fb62a04251dc9f9bd2bd150f6af88
#
_cell.length_a   1.000
_cell.length_b   1.000
_cell.length_c   1.000
_cell.angle_alpha   90.00
_cell.angle_beta   90.00
_cell.angle_gamma   90.00
#
_symmetry.space_group_name_H-M   'P 1'
#
loop_
_entity.id
_entity.type
_entity.pdbx_description
1 polymer ?
#
loop_
_entity_poly.entity_id
_entity_poly.type
_entity_poly.pdbx_seq_one_letter_code
_entity_poly.pdbx_strand_id
1 'polypeptide(L)'
;ASASLPIQLTIVLKKKSQQIDFNLTVENQQVDSHRVCVLFDTGIASKFSLADQQFGTLQRPVVFEKEMTLWEANKEQWNEQPIAIETCQSFVGLFDASHGVAVMPNGVREYEIVGKAFDTIRLTIFRTYGFMGKENLLYRPGRASGESVIATPAAQCHKTMHFDFSVAYFAQGFDQANVAQRAKQAVTPITLYQTAEFLN
;
A
#
# COMPACT_ATOMS: atom_id res chain seq x y z
N ALA A 1 -30.15 -3.85 6.19
CA ALA A 1 -29.33 -3.59 7.38
C ALA A 1 -28.06 -2.88 6.92
N SER A 2 -27.65 -1.80 7.56
CA SER A 2 -26.38 -1.14 7.31
C SER A 2 -25.29 -1.93 8.06
N ALA A 3 -24.29 -2.43 7.35
CA ALA A 3 -23.11 -2.99 7.98
C ALA A 3 -22.18 -1.83 8.40
N SER A 4 -21.56 -1.93 9.58
CA SER A 4 -20.59 -0.97 10.08
C SER A 4 -19.20 -1.59 10.16
N LEU A 5 -18.19 -0.78 9.96
CA LEU A 5 -16.79 -1.14 10.08
C LEU A 5 -16.14 -0.20 11.10
N PRO A 6 -16.19 -0.51 12.41
CA PRO A 6 -15.56 0.32 13.43
C PRO A 6 -14.05 0.43 13.22
N ILE A 7 -13.53 1.65 13.31
CA ILE A 7 -12.11 1.96 13.11
C ILE A 7 -11.63 2.80 14.28
N GLN A 8 -10.49 2.42 14.84
CA GLN A 8 -9.73 3.23 15.79
C GLN A 8 -8.37 3.56 15.19
N LEU A 9 -8.05 4.84 15.11
CA LEU A 9 -6.77 5.34 14.61
C LEU A 9 -6.03 6.10 15.70
N THR A 10 -4.82 5.69 16.01
CA THR A 10 -3.90 6.41 16.88
C THR A 10 -2.78 7.02 16.04
N ILE A 11 -2.57 8.31 16.17
CA ILE A 11 -1.53 9.07 15.47
C ILE A 11 -0.48 9.52 16.48
N VAL A 12 0.78 9.19 16.24
CA VAL A 12 1.89 9.50 17.14
C VAL A 12 2.93 10.35 16.41
N LEU A 13 3.13 11.57 16.89
CA LEU A 13 4.21 12.46 16.47
C LEU A 13 5.20 12.63 17.61
N LYS A 14 6.40 12.10 17.42
CA LYS A 14 7.49 12.23 18.41
C LYS A 14 8.20 13.58 18.24
N LYS A 15 8.61 14.18 19.34
CA LYS A 15 9.37 15.44 19.34
C LYS A 15 10.63 15.32 18.48
N LYS A 16 10.85 16.28 17.57
CA LYS A 16 11.97 16.31 16.62
C LYS A 16 11.94 15.20 15.56
N SER A 17 10.84 14.46 15.42
CA SER A 17 10.67 13.49 14.35
C SER A 17 10.14 14.17 13.09
N GLN A 18 10.63 13.73 11.93
CA GLN A 18 10.06 14.02 10.60
C GLN A 18 9.14 12.89 10.13
N GLN A 19 8.76 12.00 11.05
CA GLN A 19 7.93 10.84 10.81
C GLN A 19 6.73 10.88 11.74
N ILE A 20 5.57 10.55 11.20
CA ILE A 20 4.31 10.33 11.92
C ILE A 20 4.03 8.85 11.88
N ASP A 21 3.80 8.25 13.04
CA ASP A 21 3.44 6.84 13.17
C ASP A 21 1.92 6.71 13.34
N PHE A 22 1.36 5.68 12.72
CA PHE A 22 -0.07 5.37 12.74
C PHE A 22 -0.29 3.94 13.21
N ASN A 23 -1.18 3.78 14.19
CA ASN A 23 -1.67 2.46 14.62
C ASN A 23 -3.17 2.41 14.32
N LEU A 24 -3.56 1.51 13.47
CA LEU A 24 -4.93 1.35 13.00
C LEU A 24 -5.50 0.02 13.49
N THR A 25 -6.63 0.07 14.18
CA THR A 25 -7.43 -1.11 14.50
C THR A 25 -8.72 -1.06 13.71
N VAL A 26 -9.06 -2.17 13.05
CA VAL A 26 -10.28 -2.33 12.28
C VAL A 26 -11.03 -3.55 12.80
N GLU A 27 -12.31 -3.36 13.16
CA GLU A 27 -13.19 -4.43 13.61
C GLU A 27 -14.14 -4.84 12.50
N ASN A 28 -13.74 -5.85 11.70
CA ASN A 28 -14.61 -6.37 10.66
C ASN A 28 -15.48 -7.50 11.22
N GLN A 29 -16.71 -7.21 11.55
CA GLN A 29 -17.67 -8.20 12.04
C GLN A 29 -18.56 -8.76 10.94
N GLN A 30 -18.90 -7.95 9.94
CA GLN A 30 -19.98 -8.26 9.00
C GLN A 30 -19.77 -7.76 7.58
N VAL A 31 -18.70 -7.03 7.30
CA VAL A 31 -18.49 -6.45 5.97
C VAL A 31 -17.73 -7.41 5.07
N ASP A 32 -18.36 -7.80 3.98
CA ASP A 32 -17.88 -8.77 3.01
C ASP A 32 -17.38 -8.13 1.73
N SER A 33 -16.39 -8.78 1.10
CA SER A 33 -15.94 -8.50 -0.28
C SER A 33 -15.62 -7.03 -0.53
N HIS A 34 -14.72 -6.46 0.29
CA HIS A 34 -14.33 -5.05 0.22
C HIS A 34 -12.81 -4.87 0.27
N ARG A 35 -12.36 -3.70 -0.12
CA ARG A 35 -10.98 -3.24 -0.02
C ARG A 35 -10.95 -2.00 0.86
N VAL A 36 -10.18 -2.03 1.94
CA VAL A 36 -9.97 -0.87 2.83
C VAL A 36 -8.63 -0.26 2.53
N CYS A 37 -8.62 1.05 2.32
CA CYS A 37 -7.42 1.82 1.98
C CYS A 37 -7.27 3.02 2.91
N VAL A 38 -6.04 3.44 3.11
CA VAL A 38 -5.68 4.75 3.65
C VAL A 38 -5.09 5.60 2.52
N LEU A 39 -5.49 6.86 2.45
CA LEU A 39 -5.04 7.80 1.45
C LEU A 39 -4.13 8.85 2.09
N PHE A 40 -2.98 9.06 1.48
CA PHE A 40 -2.01 10.10 1.86
C PHE A 40 -1.90 11.09 0.72
N ASP A 41 -2.57 12.22 0.87
CA ASP A 41 -2.43 13.34 -0.05
C ASP A 41 -1.10 14.02 0.22
N THR A 42 -0.16 13.89 -0.71
CA THR A 42 1.21 14.39 -0.55
C THR A 42 1.37 15.79 -1.11
N GLY A 43 0.49 16.23 -1.99
CA GLY A 43 0.62 17.45 -2.78
C GLY A 43 1.80 17.42 -3.76
N ILE A 44 2.45 16.26 -3.97
CA ILE A 44 3.62 16.12 -4.84
C ILE A 44 3.20 15.39 -6.11
N ALA A 45 2.95 16.12 -7.17
CA ALA A 45 2.73 15.55 -8.49
C ALA A 45 4.04 15.02 -9.05
N SER A 46 4.11 13.72 -9.30
CA SER A 46 5.29 13.07 -9.87
C SER A 46 4.89 12.21 -11.07
N LYS A 47 5.81 12.07 -12.02
CA LYS A 47 5.62 11.12 -13.14
C LYS A 47 5.81 9.68 -12.72
N PHE A 48 6.46 9.46 -11.59
CA PHE A 48 6.85 8.14 -11.10
C PHE A 48 6.61 8.02 -9.60
N SER A 49 6.20 6.83 -9.17
CA SER A 49 6.34 6.40 -7.79
C SER A 49 7.66 5.69 -7.59
N LEU A 50 8.23 5.80 -6.40
CA LEU A 50 9.45 5.12 -6.00
C LEU A 50 9.08 4.13 -4.89
N ALA A 51 9.32 2.85 -5.13
CA ALA A 51 8.99 1.81 -4.18
C ALA A 51 10.11 0.78 -4.08
N ASP A 52 10.40 0.32 -2.87
CA ASP A 52 11.41 -0.70 -2.70
C ASP A 52 10.91 -2.09 -3.10
N GLN A 53 11.84 -2.89 -3.54
CA GLN A 53 11.68 -4.30 -3.84
C GLN A 53 12.89 -5.08 -3.30
N GLN A 54 12.93 -6.39 -3.55
CA GLN A 54 13.92 -7.29 -2.98
C GLN A 54 15.38 -6.89 -3.19
N PHE A 55 15.69 -6.23 -4.29
CA PHE A 55 17.08 -5.91 -4.67
C PHE A 55 17.32 -4.41 -4.91
N GLY A 56 16.36 -3.56 -4.58
CA GLY A 56 16.53 -2.12 -4.75
C GLY A 56 15.21 -1.36 -4.85
N THR A 57 15.30 -0.11 -5.26
CA THR A 57 14.13 0.75 -5.48
C THR A 57 13.75 0.72 -6.95
N LEU A 58 12.48 0.50 -7.21
CA LEU A 58 11.89 0.61 -8.54
C LEU A 58 11.22 1.96 -8.73
N GLN A 59 11.40 2.51 -9.90
CA GLN A 59 10.71 3.68 -10.39
C GLN A 59 9.59 3.22 -11.34
N ARG A 60 8.34 3.51 -10.99
CA ARG A 60 7.17 3.09 -11.77
C ARG A 60 6.39 4.29 -12.24
N PRO A 61 5.99 4.36 -13.53
CA PRO A 61 5.12 5.42 -14.02
C PRO A 61 3.80 5.42 -13.25
N VAL A 62 3.26 6.61 -12.98
CA VAL A 62 1.96 6.77 -12.30
C VAL A 62 0.80 6.91 -13.30
N VAL A 63 1.10 7.15 -14.57
CA VAL A 63 0.15 7.31 -15.66
C VAL A 63 0.33 6.17 -16.66
N PHE A 64 -0.75 5.52 -17.05
CA PHE A 64 -0.80 4.33 -17.91
C PHE A 64 -1.54 4.62 -19.23
N GLU A 65 -1.35 5.79 -19.82
CA GLU A 65 -2.07 6.18 -21.04
C GLU A 65 -1.82 5.23 -22.22
N LYS A 66 -0.60 4.78 -22.40
CA LYS A 66 -0.23 3.86 -23.47
C LYS A 66 -0.90 2.50 -23.29
N GLU A 67 -0.79 1.96 -22.07
CA GLU A 67 -1.36 0.67 -21.70
C GLU A 67 -2.87 0.70 -21.81
N MET A 68 -3.52 1.77 -21.36
CA MET A 68 -4.96 1.96 -21.50
C MET A 68 -5.40 2.10 -22.95
N THR A 69 -4.65 2.84 -23.77
CA THR A 69 -4.94 2.97 -25.21
C THR A 69 -4.83 1.61 -25.92
N LEU A 70 -3.79 0.85 -25.61
CA LEU A 70 -3.61 -0.50 -26.17
C LEU A 70 -4.72 -1.43 -25.72
N TRP A 71 -5.12 -1.38 -24.46
CA TRP A 71 -6.21 -2.20 -23.95
C TRP A 71 -7.54 -1.84 -24.61
N GLU A 72 -7.90 -0.58 -24.72
CA GLU A 72 -9.13 -0.13 -25.41
C GLU A 72 -9.21 -0.63 -26.86
N ALA A 73 -8.07 -0.64 -27.56
CA ALA A 73 -7.99 -1.14 -28.93
C ALA A 73 -8.12 -2.68 -29.05
N ASN A 74 -7.88 -3.42 -27.97
CA ASN A 74 -7.81 -4.88 -27.97
C ASN A 74 -8.71 -5.54 -26.92
N LYS A 75 -9.58 -4.81 -26.25
CA LYS A 75 -10.37 -5.28 -25.10
C LYS A 75 -11.26 -6.51 -25.38
N GLU A 76 -11.58 -6.76 -26.64
CA GLU A 76 -12.32 -7.96 -27.04
C GLU A 76 -11.45 -9.22 -27.02
N GLN A 77 -10.14 -9.06 -27.09
CA GLN A 77 -9.16 -10.16 -27.09
C GLN A 77 -8.45 -10.29 -25.74
N TRP A 78 -8.32 -9.17 -24.99
CA TRP A 78 -7.62 -9.12 -23.73
C TRP A 78 -8.60 -9.15 -22.57
N ASN A 79 -8.42 -10.13 -21.69
CA ASN A 79 -9.34 -10.36 -20.57
C ASN A 79 -9.15 -9.42 -19.40
N GLU A 80 -8.01 -8.73 -19.32
CA GLU A 80 -7.66 -7.94 -18.14
C GLU A 80 -7.30 -6.50 -18.53
N GLN A 81 -7.92 -5.56 -17.83
CA GLN A 81 -7.58 -4.15 -17.93
C GLN A 81 -6.30 -3.86 -17.16
N PRO A 82 -5.37 -3.05 -17.70
CA PRO A 82 -4.25 -2.54 -16.92
C PRO A 82 -4.72 -1.81 -15.67
N ILE A 83 -4.07 -2.08 -14.55
CA ILE A 83 -4.36 -1.42 -13.26
C ILE A 83 -3.08 -0.82 -12.69
N ALA A 84 -3.24 0.26 -11.93
CA ALA A 84 -2.14 0.97 -11.29
C ALA A 84 -1.83 0.45 -9.87
N ILE A 85 -2.36 -0.73 -9.51
CA ILE A 85 -2.09 -1.35 -8.21
C ILE A 85 -0.75 -2.05 -8.29
N GLU A 86 0.16 -1.64 -7.41
CA GLU A 86 1.55 -2.09 -7.35
C GLU A 86 1.92 -2.56 -5.94
N THR A 87 3.13 -3.09 -5.79
CA THR A 87 3.63 -3.57 -4.51
C THR A 87 4.91 -2.86 -4.08
N CYS A 88 5.10 -2.75 -2.76
CA CYS A 88 6.35 -2.34 -2.13
C CYS A 88 6.70 -3.28 -0.98
N GLN A 89 7.93 -3.25 -0.49
CA GLN A 89 8.33 -3.98 0.72
C GLN A 89 8.24 -3.13 1.97
N SER A 90 8.97 -2.04 2.03
CA SER A 90 9.09 -1.21 3.23
C SER A 90 8.74 0.26 3.00
N PHE A 91 8.69 0.72 1.75
CA PHE A 91 8.22 2.06 1.44
C PHE A 91 7.67 2.20 0.03
N VAL A 92 6.83 3.22 -0.12
CA VAL A 92 6.47 3.85 -1.39
C VAL A 92 6.48 5.36 -1.19
N GLY A 93 7.01 6.10 -2.17
CA GLY A 93 7.10 7.56 -2.09
C GLY A 93 6.87 8.28 -3.39
N LEU A 94 6.46 9.53 -3.26
CA LEU A 94 6.43 10.53 -4.33
C LEU A 94 7.44 11.61 -4.00
N PHE A 95 8.27 11.94 -4.99
CA PHE A 95 9.38 12.88 -4.84
C PHE A 95 9.45 13.81 -6.06
N ASP A 96 9.82 15.05 -5.80
CA ASP A 96 10.35 15.96 -6.81
C ASP A 96 11.84 16.21 -6.55
N ALA A 97 12.41 17.23 -7.20
CA ALA A 97 13.83 17.56 -7.07
C ALA A 97 14.22 18.10 -5.68
N SER A 98 13.26 18.61 -4.91
CA SER A 98 13.50 19.39 -3.68
C SER A 98 12.92 18.74 -2.41
N HIS A 99 11.90 17.94 -2.54
CA HIS A 99 11.25 17.30 -1.38
C HIS A 99 10.51 16.02 -1.76
N GLY A 100 10.06 15.30 -0.75
CA GLY A 100 9.31 14.07 -0.94
C GLY A 100 8.53 13.64 0.28
N VAL A 101 7.58 12.76 0.04
CA VAL A 101 6.83 12.04 1.08
C VAL A 101 6.91 10.56 0.80
N ALA A 102 7.24 9.79 1.81
CA ALA A 102 7.21 8.33 1.74
C ALA A 102 6.30 7.74 2.81
N VAL A 103 5.47 6.81 2.40
CA VAL A 103 4.68 5.93 3.27
C VAL A 103 5.50 4.67 3.51
N MET A 104 5.64 4.28 4.77
CA MET A 104 6.41 3.12 5.22
C MET A 104 5.44 2.12 5.89
N PRO A 105 4.86 1.20 5.13
CA PRO A 105 3.96 0.19 5.67
C PRO A 105 4.74 -0.89 6.42
N ASN A 106 4.13 -1.39 7.51
CA ASN A 106 4.63 -2.53 8.26
C ASN A 106 3.75 -3.74 7.99
N GLY A 107 4.17 -4.59 7.07
CA GLY A 107 3.47 -5.83 6.70
C GLY A 107 2.46 -5.72 5.57
N VAL A 108 1.81 -4.57 5.36
CA VAL A 108 0.99 -4.34 4.16
C VAL A 108 1.87 -3.92 2.99
N ARG A 109 1.50 -4.28 1.77
CA ARG A 109 2.43 -4.17 0.63
C ARG A 109 1.84 -3.59 -0.64
N GLU A 110 0.52 -3.48 -0.71
CA GLU A 110 -0.17 -3.05 -1.92
C GLU A 110 -0.44 -1.55 -1.87
N TYR A 111 -0.07 -0.85 -2.92
CA TYR A 111 -0.34 0.57 -3.07
C TYR A 111 -0.82 0.92 -4.48
N GLU A 112 -1.30 2.13 -4.63
CA GLU A 112 -1.73 2.72 -5.89
C GLU A 112 -1.55 4.24 -5.81
N ILE A 113 -1.10 4.87 -6.88
CA ILE A 113 -1.05 6.33 -6.95
C ILE A 113 -2.32 6.83 -7.60
N VAL A 114 -3.02 7.71 -6.91
CA VAL A 114 -4.35 8.22 -7.30
C VAL A 114 -4.41 9.75 -7.15
N GLY A 115 -5.60 10.30 -7.33
CA GLY A 115 -5.82 11.74 -7.32
C GLY A 115 -5.81 12.34 -8.73
N LYS A 116 -6.34 13.53 -8.88
CA LYS A 116 -6.40 14.22 -10.20
C LYS A 116 -5.02 14.59 -10.73
N ALA A 117 -4.08 14.87 -9.82
CA ALA A 117 -2.70 15.20 -10.13
C ALA A 117 -1.74 14.00 -9.93
N PHE A 118 -2.25 12.80 -9.62
CA PHE A 118 -1.45 11.63 -9.25
C PHE A 118 -0.49 11.93 -8.09
N ASP A 119 -1.00 12.61 -7.08
CA ASP A 119 -0.27 13.12 -5.91
C ASP A 119 -0.67 12.44 -4.59
N THR A 120 -1.56 11.47 -4.65
CA THR A 120 -2.08 10.75 -3.49
C THR A 120 -1.62 9.30 -3.50
N ILE A 121 -0.94 8.87 -2.44
CA ILE A 121 -0.59 7.47 -2.21
C ILE A 121 -1.76 6.79 -1.53
N ARG A 122 -2.39 5.81 -2.19
CA ARG A 122 -3.42 4.94 -1.64
C ARG A 122 -2.78 3.63 -1.19
N LEU A 123 -2.70 3.41 0.11
CA LEU A 123 -2.20 2.17 0.70
C LEU A 123 -3.38 1.22 0.95
N THR A 124 -3.34 0.02 0.42
CA THR A 124 -4.32 -1.02 0.74
C THR A 124 -3.98 -1.64 2.09
N ILE A 125 -4.86 -1.48 3.06
CA ILE A 125 -4.70 -2.02 4.41
C ILE A 125 -5.05 -3.50 4.43
N PHE A 126 -6.22 -3.85 3.90
CA PHE A 126 -6.60 -5.24 3.66
C PHE A 126 -7.67 -5.33 2.58
N ARG A 127 -7.85 -6.54 2.11
CA ARG A 127 -8.82 -6.87 1.08
C ARG A 127 -9.51 -8.18 1.46
N THR A 128 -10.81 -8.25 1.28
CA THR A 128 -11.60 -9.45 1.53
C THR A 128 -12.32 -9.89 0.26
N TYR A 129 -12.59 -11.16 0.16
CA TYR A 129 -13.32 -11.73 -0.99
C TYR A 129 -14.08 -13.00 -0.58
N GLY A 130 -15.24 -13.20 -1.20
CA GLY A 130 -16.13 -14.31 -0.89
C GLY A 130 -15.89 -15.56 -1.71
N PHE A 131 -15.23 -15.41 -2.87
CA PHE A 131 -15.06 -16.51 -3.82
C PHE A 131 -13.68 -16.48 -4.49
N MET A 132 -13.08 -17.64 -4.66
CA MET A 132 -11.97 -17.86 -5.58
C MET A 132 -12.54 -18.15 -6.97
N GLY A 133 -11.98 -17.55 -8.02
CA GLY A 133 -12.42 -17.74 -9.39
C GLY A 133 -13.76 -17.06 -9.73
N LYS A 134 -14.07 -15.93 -9.13
CA LYS A 134 -15.29 -15.15 -9.43
C LYS A 134 -15.25 -14.59 -10.85
N GLU A 135 -16.39 -14.66 -11.54
CA GLU A 135 -16.61 -14.07 -12.85
C GLU A 135 -16.93 -12.57 -12.75
N ASN A 136 -16.83 -11.88 -13.90
CA ASN A 136 -17.26 -10.49 -14.06
C ASN A 136 -16.67 -9.53 -13.01
N LEU A 137 -15.37 -9.63 -12.76
CA LEU A 137 -14.64 -8.67 -11.94
C LEU A 137 -14.51 -7.34 -12.70
N LEU A 138 -14.44 -6.22 -11.95
CA LEU A 138 -14.40 -4.86 -12.50
C LEU A 138 -13.31 -4.67 -13.57
N TYR A 139 -12.11 -5.19 -13.33
CA TYR A 139 -10.96 -5.07 -14.23
C TYR A 139 -10.70 -6.33 -15.06
N ARG A 140 -11.56 -7.30 -14.91
CA ARG A 140 -11.51 -8.57 -15.64
C ARG A 140 -12.93 -9.09 -15.83
N PRO A 141 -13.66 -8.53 -16.80
CA PRO A 141 -15.02 -8.99 -17.13
C PRO A 141 -14.98 -10.36 -17.79
N GLY A 142 -16.06 -11.10 -17.67
CA GLY A 142 -16.26 -12.39 -18.33
C GLY A 142 -15.83 -13.58 -17.47
N ARG A 143 -15.10 -14.53 -18.05
CA ARG A 143 -14.79 -15.81 -17.43
C ARG A 143 -13.84 -15.68 -16.23
N ALA A 144 -14.11 -16.46 -15.19
CA ALA A 144 -13.20 -16.61 -14.04
C ALA A 144 -11.85 -17.22 -14.44
N SER A 145 -10.79 -16.94 -13.67
CA SER A 145 -9.45 -17.53 -13.86
C SER A 145 -9.33 -18.99 -13.38
N GLY A 146 -10.42 -19.68 -13.29
CA GLY A 146 -10.48 -21.08 -12.88
C GLY A 146 -11.77 -21.71 -13.38
N GLU A 147 -11.85 -23.01 -13.32
CA GLU A 147 -13.02 -23.73 -13.79
C GLU A 147 -14.18 -23.69 -12.79
N SER A 148 -13.89 -23.41 -11.54
CA SER A 148 -14.87 -23.47 -10.45
C SER A 148 -14.87 -22.21 -9.60
N VAL A 149 -16.07 -21.75 -9.25
CA VAL A 149 -16.27 -20.72 -8.25
C VAL A 149 -16.30 -21.40 -6.87
N ILE A 150 -15.26 -21.18 -6.07
CA ILE A 150 -15.09 -21.77 -4.75
C ILE A 150 -15.33 -20.73 -3.68
N ALA A 151 -16.25 -21.00 -2.77
CA ALA A 151 -16.51 -20.12 -1.63
C ALA A 151 -15.31 -20.09 -0.68
N THR A 152 -14.95 -18.89 -0.24
CA THR A 152 -13.82 -18.63 0.66
C THR A 152 -14.25 -17.83 1.89
N PRO A 153 -15.11 -18.37 2.77
CA PRO A 153 -15.67 -17.61 3.89
C PRO A 153 -14.60 -17.07 4.86
N ALA A 154 -13.51 -17.79 5.08
CA ALA A 154 -12.42 -17.35 5.93
C ALA A 154 -11.67 -16.12 5.37
N ALA A 155 -11.70 -15.91 4.04
CA ALA A 155 -11.09 -14.75 3.39
C ALA A 155 -11.89 -13.46 3.55
N GLN A 156 -13.07 -13.50 4.15
CA GLN A 156 -13.83 -12.31 4.57
C GLN A 156 -13.23 -11.65 5.81
N CYS A 157 -12.32 -12.33 6.50
CA CYS A 157 -11.58 -11.77 7.64
C CYS A 157 -12.49 -11.12 8.70
N HIS A 158 -13.55 -11.81 9.11
CA HIS A 158 -14.46 -11.37 10.19
C HIS A 158 -13.75 -11.44 11.54
N LYS A 159 -12.91 -10.46 11.82
CA LYS A 159 -12.11 -10.35 13.04
C LYS A 159 -11.62 -8.93 13.26
N THR A 160 -11.07 -8.68 14.44
CA THR A 160 -10.29 -7.48 14.70
C THR A 160 -8.90 -7.63 14.08
N MET A 161 -8.45 -6.60 13.37
CA MET A 161 -7.15 -6.56 12.71
C MET A 161 -6.41 -5.29 13.13
N HIS A 162 -5.08 -5.40 13.26
CA HIS A 162 -4.20 -4.30 13.65
C HIS A 162 -3.15 -4.06 12.56
N PHE A 163 -2.92 -2.80 12.24
CA PHE A 163 -1.99 -2.38 11.20
C PHE A 163 -1.17 -1.20 11.68
N ASP A 164 0.11 -1.25 11.41
CA ASP A 164 1.05 -0.17 11.71
C ASP A 164 1.65 0.34 10.40
N PHE A 165 1.76 1.64 10.27
CA PHE A 165 2.43 2.28 9.16
C PHE A 165 2.89 3.67 9.57
N SER A 166 3.84 4.22 8.82
CA SER A 166 4.38 5.55 9.10
C SER A 166 4.44 6.37 7.82
N VAL A 167 4.47 7.69 7.98
CA VAL A 167 4.71 8.63 6.90
C VAL A 167 5.88 9.52 7.27
N ALA A 168 6.82 9.73 6.37
CA ALA A 168 7.92 10.65 6.55
C ALA A 168 7.97 11.70 5.44
N TYR A 169 8.25 12.93 5.85
CA TYR A 169 8.59 14.03 4.95
C TYR A 169 10.11 14.15 4.81
N PHE A 170 10.56 14.47 3.60
CA PHE A 170 11.95 14.69 3.25
C PHE A 170 12.09 16.06 2.57
N ALA A 171 12.96 16.92 3.12
CA ALA A 171 13.25 18.26 2.57
C ALA A 171 14.35 18.21 1.51
N GLN A 172 14.36 17.15 0.70
CA GLN A 172 15.35 16.90 -0.36
C GLN A 172 14.82 15.85 -1.34
N GLY A 173 15.37 15.82 -2.54
CA GLY A 173 15.01 14.82 -3.54
C GLY A 173 15.42 13.40 -3.13
N PHE A 174 14.90 12.42 -3.82
CA PHE A 174 15.03 11.00 -3.45
C PHE A 174 16.48 10.53 -3.25
N ASP A 175 17.40 10.93 -4.13
CA ASP A 175 18.80 10.47 -4.11
C ASP A 175 19.54 10.85 -2.82
N GLN A 176 19.15 11.96 -2.18
CA GLN A 176 19.73 12.46 -0.93
C GLN A 176 18.94 12.05 0.31
N ALA A 177 17.72 11.56 0.13
CA ALA A 177 16.75 11.38 1.22
C ALA A 177 17.00 10.14 2.11
N ASN A 178 17.82 9.19 1.67
CA ASN A 178 18.10 7.93 2.39
C ASN A 178 16.81 7.19 2.83
N VAL A 179 15.79 7.17 1.96
CA VAL A 179 14.45 6.66 2.27
C VAL A 179 14.49 5.21 2.72
N ALA A 180 15.29 4.37 2.05
CA ALA A 180 15.41 2.95 2.39
C ALA A 180 15.95 2.73 3.80
N GLN A 181 16.91 3.55 4.25
CA GLN A 181 17.41 3.48 5.61
C GLN A 181 16.33 3.89 6.62
N ARG A 182 15.61 4.96 6.34
CA ARG A 182 14.49 5.42 7.19
C ARG A 182 13.41 4.35 7.29
N ALA A 183 13.03 3.75 6.17
CA ALA A 183 12.03 2.70 6.13
C ALA A 183 12.45 1.47 6.96
N LYS A 184 13.70 1.04 6.85
CA LYS A 184 14.23 -0.05 7.70
C LYS A 184 14.16 0.31 9.18
N GLN A 185 14.53 1.52 9.56
CA GLN A 185 14.45 1.99 10.95
C GLN A 185 13.00 2.02 11.47
N ALA A 186 12.02 2.35 10.61
CA ALA A 186 10.61 2.38 10.99
C ALA A 186 10.04 0.99 11.32
N VAL A 187 10.47 -0.04 10.61
CA VAL A 187 9.92 -1.41 10.73
C VAL A 187 10.81 -2.36 11.55
N THR A 188 12.05 -1.95 11.86
CA THR A 188 12.99 -2.79 12.62
C THR A 188 13.13 -2.22 14.03
N PRO A 189 12.62 -2.91 15.06
CA PRO A 189 12.78 -2.45 16.43
C PRO A 189 14.25 -2.50 16.87
N ILE A 190 14.61 -1.59 17.77
CA ILE A 190 15.91 -1.66 18.44
C ILE A 190 15.91 -2.88 19.36
N THR A 191 16.82 -3.81 19.11
CA THR A 191 17.05 -4.95 19.99
C THR A 191 18.18 -4.61 20.96
N LEU A 192 17.87 -4.64 22.26
CA LEU A 192 18.85 -4.50 23.31
C LEU A 192 19.28 -5.89 23.75
N TYR A 193 20.58 -6.13 23.75
CA TYR A 193 21.18 -7.34 24.29
C TYR A 193 22.04 -7.00 25.49
N GLN A 194 21.75 -7.60 26.65
CA GLN A 194 22.56 -7.47 27.85
C GLN A 194 23.17 -8.84 28.16
N THR A 195 24.48 -8.89 28.26
CA THR A 195 25.21 -10.08 28.71
C THR A 195 25.77 -9.85 30.11
N ALA A 196 25.78 -10.90 30.92
CA ALA A 196 26.47 -10.89 32.21
C ALA A 196 27.95 -11.28 32.07
N GLU A 197 28.41 -11.67 30.89
CA GLU A 197 29.80 -11.93 30.62
C GLU A 197 30.57 -10.62 30.51
N PHE A 198 31.40 -10.34 31.46
CA PHE A 198 32.39 -9.28 31.37
C PHE A 198 33.48 -9.79 30.40
N LEU A 199 33.75 -9.04 29.37
CA LEU A 199 34.92 -9.27 28.55
C LEU A 199 36.16 -9.05 29.42
N ASN A 200 36.83 -10.13 29.75
CA ASN A 200 38.14 -10.12 30.39
C ASN A 200 39.20 -9.77 29.38
#